data_ce1e8af61bbf34e83e450c7d29347632
#
_entry.id   ce1e8af61bbf34e83e450c7d29347632
#
_cell.length_a   1.000
_cell.length_b   1.000
_cell.length_c   1.000
_cell.angle_alpha   90.00
_cell.angle_beta   90.00
_cell.angle_gamma   90.00
#
_symmetry.space_group_name_H-M   'P 1'
#
loop_
_entity.id
_entity.type
_entity.pdbx_description
1 polymer ?
#
loop_
_entity_poly.entity_id
_entity_poly.type
_entity_poly.pdbx_seq_one_letter_code
_entity_poly.pdbx_strand_id
1 'polypeptide(L)'
;MLVSKKTVYVGADIVTMSEKAPKAEAVCIADGRIECVGSREEVLGYAKAGEYDVVDFGGGTLYPGFIDTHSHMSSFSRCLNQVYCGASLGSIAAVQQALRDKAAASDDEWVIGYGYDDSGISDNRHMNRHDLDAVCADRPVMVVHISVHMGYVNTIGLERLGFTADTKVPGGEIVLDGNGLPTGLLLENAIIEASGRLPVPTEAQVRESLVRAIAEYNKKGFTTFQDGGLGINGEAEVFLRPYMELAREGRLNARAYLQLLPSEMDKLIPLGVWGIGNDHMKIGGVKYFTDGSIQGFTGALFEDYYTRPGYKGALLWSQEEIDEIIIKYHCLGFQVAVHTNGDAASESVIQAFEKAVERCPRTDLRHMLIHAQLVSDSQLERMKACGIIPSLFARHIEVWGDRHAAIF
;
A
#
# COMPACT_ATOMS: atom_id res chain seq x y z
N MET A 1 1.02 38.61 -13.48
CA MET A 1 0.76 37.17 -13.60
C MET A 1 1.92 36.59 -14.39
N LEU A 2 2.66 35.63 -13.83
CA LEU A 2 3.61 34.86 -14.59
C LEU A 2 2.77 34.01 -15.56
N VAL A 3 2.91 34.28 -16.88
CA VAL A 3 2.25 33.46 -17.89
C VAL A 3 2.98 32.12 -17.90
N SER A 4 2.27 31.08 -17.55
CA SER A 4 2.80 29.72 -17.58
C SER A 4 3.14 29.32 -19.00
N LYS A 5 4.33 28.74 -19.21
CA LYS A 5 4.73 28.22 -20.50
C LYS A 5 3.91 26.97 -20.81
N LYS A 6 3.25 26.97 -21.97
CA LYS A 6 2.44 25.86 -22.46
C LYS A 6 3.30 24.84 -23.20
N THR A 7 2.90 23.59 -23.16
CA THR A 7 3.47 22.55 -24.01
C THR A 7 2.36 21.88 -24.84
N VAL A 8 2.51 21.88 -26.14
CA VAL A 8 1.58 21.23 -27.07
C VAL A 8 2.21 19.92 -27.55
N TYR A 9 1.51 18.83 -27.32
CA TYR A 9 1.89 17.50 -27.77
C TYR A 9 1.09 17.13 -29.01
N VAL A 10 1.80 16.67 -30.06
CA VAL A 10 1.25 16.30 -31.38
C VAL A 10 1.93 15.02 -31.88
N GLY A 11 1.46 14.51 -33.04
CA GLY A 11 2.12 13.40 -33.71
C GLY A 11 1.92 12.02 -33.09
N ALA A 12 0.93 11.87 -32.20
CA ALA A 12 0.50 10.60 -31.63
C ALA A 12 -1.01 10.42 -31.80
N ASP A 13 -1.50 9.19 -31.75
CA ASP A 13 -2.91 8.88 -31.56
C ASP A 13 -3.31 9.20 -30.13
N ILE A 14 -4.01 10.30 -29.87
CA ILE A 14 -4.39 10.72 -28.52
C ILE A 14 -5.72 10.11 -28.14
N VAL A 15 -5.71 9.24 -27.12
CA VAL A 15 -6.90 8.65 -26.49
C VAL A 15 -7.30 9.50 -25.29
N THR A 16 -8.45 10.16 -25.39
CA THR A 16 -8.88 11.15 -24.39
C THR A 16 -9.59 10.53 -23.19
N MET A 17 -10.05 9.28 -23.29
CA MET A 17 -10.95 8.61 -22.35
C MET A 17 -12.32 9.31 -22.18
N SER A 18 -12.66 10.25 -23.05
CA SER A 18 -13.95 10.92 -23.08
C SER A 18 -14.90 10.24 -24.08
N GLU A 19 -16.10 9.86 -23.63
CA GLU A 19 -17.12 9.28 -24.52
C GLU A 19 -17.52 10.22 -25.67
N LYS A 20 -17.53 11.54 -25.40
CA LYS A 20 -17.95 12.55 -26.41
C LYS A 20 -16.89 12.82 -27.48
N ALA A 21 -15.62 12.65 -27.14
CA ALA A 21 -14.49 12.91 -28.04
C ALA A 21 -13.36 11.92 -27.72
N PRO A 22 -13.51 10.63 -28.10
CA PRO A 22 -12.59 9.56 -27.64
C PRO A 22 -11.17 9.68 -28.20
N LYS A 23 -10.99 10.45 -29.30
CA LYS A 23 -9.68 10.69 -29.92
C LYS A 23 -9.44 12.18 -30.16
N ALA A 24 -8.17 12.56 -30.19
CA ALA A 24 -7.72 13.90 -30.54
C ALA A 24 -6.39 13.83 -31.33
N GLU A 25 -5.99 14.96 -31.94
CA GLU A 25 -4.74 15.10 -32.70
C GLU A 25 -3.67 15.86 -31.89
N ALA A 26 -4.10 16.65 -30.92
CA ALA A 26 -3.21 17.45 -30.08
C ALA A 26 -3.78 17.64 -28.66
N VAL A 27 -2.88 17.87 -27.70
CA VAL A 27 -3.20 18.28 -26.33
C VAL A 27 -2.24 19.38 -25.88
N CYS A 28 -2.79 20.43 -25.26
CA CYS A 28 -2.02 21.50 -24.65
C CYS A 28 -2.04 21.33 -23.13
N ILE A 29 -0.85 21.35 -22.52
CA ILE A 29 -0.66 21.24 -21.08
C ILE A 29 0.06 22.48 -20.57
N ALA A 30 -0.43 23.06 -19.46
CA ALA A 30 0.25 24.09 -18.70
C ALA A 30 0.07 23.82 -17.21
N ASP A 31 1.10 24.09 -16.42
CA ASP A 31 1.11 23.90 -14.96
C ASP A 31 0.63 22.50 -14.52
N GLY A 32 0.96 21.48 -15.30
CA GLY A 32 0.55 20.09 -15.01
C GLY A 32 -0.93 19.79 -15.26
N ARG A 33 -1.68 20.70 -15.94
CA ARG A 33 -3.09 20.55 -16.27
C ARG A 33 -3.30 20.52 -17.77
N ILE A 34 -4.25 19.71 -18.23
CA ILE A 34 -4.72 19.72 -19.62
C ILE A 34 -5.60 20.97 -19.78
N GLU A 35 -5.20 21.90 -20.65
CA GLU A 35 -5.95 23.12 -20.90
C GLU A 35 -6.81 23.05 -22.16
N CYS A 36 -6.32 22.33 -23.19
CA CYS A 36 -7.02 22.20 -24.46
C CYS A 36 -6.70 20.85 -25.10
N VAL A 37 -7.71 20.21 -25.65
CA VAL A 37 -7.61 18.93 -26.36
C VAL A 37 -8.53 18.99 -27.61
N GLY A 38 -8.03 18.57 -28.75
CA GLY A 38 -8.84 18.61 -29.98
C GLY A 38 -8.02 18.35 -31.25
N SER A 39 -8.44 18.96 -32.35
CA SER A 39 -7.65 18.96 -33.59
C SER A 39 -6.32 19.72 -33.40
N ARG A 40 -5.34 19.40 -34.22
CA ARG A 40 -4.03 20.07 -34.18
C ARG A 40 -4.18 21.59 -34.39
N GLU A 41 -5.08 22.01 -35.29
CA GLU A 41 -5.32 23.42 -35.56
C GLU A 41 -5.91 24.18 -34.35
N GLU A 42 -6.96 23.62 -33.74
CA GLU A 42 -7.61 24.20 -32.57
C GLU A 42 -6.63 24.38 -31.41
N VAL A 43 -5.85 23.32 -31.07
CA VAL A 43 -4.93 23.33 -29.94
C VAL A 43 -3.76 24.27 -30.18
N LEU A 44 -3.19 24.30 -31.39
CA LEU A 44 -2.16 25.27 -31.74
C LEU A 44 -2.70 26.71 -31.74
N GLY A 45 -3.94 26.90 -32.22
CA GLY A 45 -4.63 28.20 -32.12
C GLY A 45 -4.78 28.69 -30.69
N TYR A 46 -5.19 27.80 -29.77
CA TYR A 46 -5.28 28.10 -28.36
C TYR A 46 -3.91 28.43 -27.74
N ALA A 47 -2.87 27.66 -28.09
CA ALA A 47 -1.53 27.86 -27.54
C ALA A 47 -0.91 29.21 -27.93
N LYS A 48 -1.21 29.75 -29.12
CA LYS A 48 -0.70 31.05 -29.61
C LYS A 48 -1.04 32.26 -28.75
N ALA A 49 -1.98 32.13 -27.80
CA ALA A 49 -2.27 33.18 -26.81
C ALA A 49 -1.17 33.37 -25.74
N GLY A 50 -0.06 32.64 -25.82
CA GLY A 50 1.09 32.72 -24.91
C GLY A 50 2.33 32.07 -25.48
N GLU A 51 3.38 31.94 -24.68
CA GLU A 51 4.56 31.17 -25.04
C GLU A 51 4.25 29.68 -24.97
N TYR A 52 4.68 28.93 -25.98
CA TYR A 52 4.50 27.47 -26.01
C TYR A 52 5.64 26.75 -26.73
N ASP A 53 5.87 25.52 -26.28
CA ASP A 53 6.71 24.56 -26.99
C ASP A 53 5.82 23.53 -27.70
N VAL A 54 6.34 22.93 -28.76
CA VAL A 54 5.70 21.79 -29.43
C VAL A 54 6.58 20.57 -29.28
N VAL A 55 5.99 19.48 -28.83
CA VAL A 55 6.62 18.16 -28.76
C VAL A 55 5.90 17.25 -29.76
N ASP A 56 6.61 16.81 -30.78
CA ASP A 56 6.09 15.87 -31.77
C ASP A 56 6.61 14.47 -31.45
N PHE A 57 5.70 13.52 -31.18
CA PHE A 57 6.07 12.15 -30.89
C PHE A 57 6.46 11.33 -32.13
N GLY A 58 6.10 11.79 -33.33
CA GLY A 58 6.39 11.09 -34.57
C GLY A 58 5.66 9.73 -34.72
N GLY A 59 4.63 9.49 -33.93
CA GLY A 59 3.84 8.25 -33.86
C GLY A 59 3.54 7.77 -32.45
N GLY A 60 2.96 6.58 -32.37
CA GLY A 60 2.58 5.98 -31.09
C GLY A 60 1.23 6.45 -30.57
N THR A 61 0.91 6.12 -29.33
CA THR A 61 -0.37 6.46 -28.69
C THR A 61 -0.13 7.18 -27.37
N LEU A 62 -0.82 8.29 -27.15
CA LEU A 62 -0.79 9.06 -25.92
C LEU A 62 -2.07 8.81 -25.12
N TYR A 63 -1.91 8.35 -23.87
CA TYR A 63 -2.97 8.15 -22.89
C TYR A 63 -2.81 9.08 -21.70
N PRO A 64 -3.91 9.41 -20.97
CA PRO A 64 -3.80 9.90 -19.61
C PRO A 64 -3.00 8.89 -18.76
N GLY A 65 -2.14 9.39 -17.86
CA GLY A 65 -1.38 8.52 -16.97
C GLY A 65 -2.30 7.68 -16.08
N PHE A 66 -1.88 6.47 -15.75
CA PHE A 66 -2.64 5.56 -14.90
C PHE A 66 -2.70 6.07 -13.45
N ILE A 67 -3.82 5.75 -12.80
CA ILE A 67 -4.07 6.06 -11.40
C ILE A 67 -4.11 4.74 -10.63
N ASP A 68 -3.17 4.55 -9.70
CA ASP A 68 -3.23 3.46 -8.74
C ASP A 68 -4.11 3.86 -7.57
N THR A 69 -5.30 3.28 -7.51
CA THR A 69 -6.34 3.66 -6.55
C THR A 69 -6.16 3.04 -5.17
N HIS A 70 -5.23 2.10 -5.01
CA HIS A 70 -4.85 1.54 -3.72
C HIS A 70 -3.47 0.89 -3.79
N SER A 71 -2.52 1.50 -3.12
CA SER A 71 -1.17 0.98 -2.96
C SER A 71 -0.60 1.32 -1.58
N HIS A 72 0.65 0.91 -1.36
CA HIS A 72 1.43 1.21 -0.16
C HIS A 72 2.80 1.71 -0.58
N MET A 73 2.84 2.90 -1.21
CA MET A 73 4.06 3.48 -1.78
C MET A 73 5.17 3.65 -0.73
N SER A 74 4.83 4.10 0.48
CA SER A 74 5.78 4.21 1.59
C SER A 74 6.42 2.86 1.93
N SER A 75 5.62 1.79 2.04
CA SER A 75 6.12 0.43 2.27
C SER A 75 6.96 -0.08 1.09
N PHE A 76 6.48 0.12 -0.14
CA PHE A 76 7.23 -0.26 -1.35
C PHE A 76 8.58 0.46 -1.43
N SER A 77 8.63 1.75 -1.10
CA SER A 77 9.89 2.51 -1.09
C SER A 77 10.91 1.94 -0.10
N ARG A 78 10.45 1.46 1.07
CA ARG A 78 11.32 0.73 2.02
C ARG A 78 11.83 -0.57 1.44
N CYS A 79 10.98 -1.34 0.76
CA CYS A 79 11.37 -2.60 0.12
C CYS A 79 12.49 -2.44 -0.91
N LEU A 80 12.58 -1.28 -1.59
CA LEU A 80 13.66 -1.01 -2.55
C LEU A 80 15.06 -0.91 -1.93
N ASN A 81 15.16 -0.78 -0.63
CA ASN A 81 16.42 -0.81 0.11
C ASN A 81 16.72 -2.20 0.69
N GLN A 82 15.79 -3.14 0.55
CA GLN A 82 15.84 -4.50 1.06
C GLN A 82 16.14 -5.48 -0.07
N VAL A 83 16.47 -6.73 0.28
CA VAL A 83 16.71 -7.81 -0.68
C VAL A 83 15.40 -8.49 -1.03
N TYR A 84 15.05 -8.56 -2.31
CA TYR A 84 13.93 -9.38 -2.74
C TYR A 84 14.31 -10.87 -2.61
N CYS A 85 13.51 -11.61 -1.84
CA CYS A 85 13.73 -13.02 -1.48
C CYS A 85 12.63 -13.94 -2.05
N GLY A 86 11.88 -13.49 -3.06
CA GLY A 86 10.70 -14.19 -3.55
C GLY A 86 10.99 -15.39 -4.45
N ALA A 87 9.92 -16.04 -4.90
CA ALA A 87 9.92 -17.30 -5.65
C ALA A 87 10.84 -17.31 -6.89
N SER A 88 11.09 -16.18 -7.53
CA SER A 88 11.99 -16.10 -8.69
C SER A 88 13.45 -16.47 -8.39
N LEU A 89 13.86 -16.48 -7.12
CA LEU A 89 15.19 -16.95 -6.71
C LEU A 89 15.29 -18.50 -6.70
N GLY A 90 14.18 -19.18 -6.59
CA GLY A 90 14.05 -20.62 -6.76
C GLY A 90 14.49 -21.49 -5.59
N SER A 91 15.34 -21.00 -4.65
CA SER A 91 15.80 -21.80 -3.51
C SER A 91 16.28 -20.96 -2.33
N ILE A 92 16.32 -21.55 -1.13
CA ILE A 92 16.92 -20.93 0.07
C ILE A 92 18.40 -20.58 -0.18
N ALA A 93 19.14 -21.40 -0.87
CA ALA A 93 20.55 -21.12 -1.18
C ALA A 93 20.72 -19.84 -2.02
N ALA A 94 19.85 -19.62 -3.00
CA ALA A 94 19.86 -18.40 -3.80
C ALA A 94 19.43 -17.16 -2.97
N VAL A 95 18.44 -17.31 -2.08
CA VAL A 95 18.06 -16.26 -1.12
C VAL A 95 19.24 -15.89 -0.22
N GLN A 96 19.93 -16.88 0.34
CA GLN A 96 21.13 -16.66 1.16
C GLN A 96 22.23 -15.92 0.37
N GLN A 97 22.43 -16.26 -0.92
CA GLN A 97 23.42 -15.58 -1.74
C GLN A 97 23.05 -14.10 -1.97
N ALA A 98 21.79 -13.82 -2.31
CA ALA A 98 21.33 -12.44 -2.48
C ALA A 98 21.47 -11.60 -1.20
N LEU A 99 21.19 -12.20 -0.04
CA LEU A 99 21.38 -11.55 1.26
C LEU A 99 22.87 -11.33 1.58
N ARG A 100 23.76 -12.29 1.27
CA ARG A 100 25.24 -12.13 1.40
C ARG A 100 25.76 -11.00 0.54
N ASP A 101 25.30 -10.90 -0.71
CA ASP A 101 25.71 -9.84 -1.63
C ASP A 101 25.32 -8.46 -1.09
N LYS A 102 24.12 -8.32 -0.53
CA LYS A 102 23.69 -7.10 0.16
C LYS A 102 24.54 -6.82 1.40
N ALA A 103 24.80 -7.85 2.21
CA ALA A 103 25.65 -7.71 3.41
C ALA A 103 27.07 -7.23 3.07
N ALA A 104 27.64 -7.70 1.97
CA ALA A 104 28.95 -7.28 1.51
C ALA A 104 28.96 -5.87 0.89
N ALA A 105 27.82 -5.43 0.33
CA ALA A 105 27.69 -4.15 -0.37
C ALA A 105 27.25 -2.98 0.51
N SER A 106 26.87 -3.21 1.80
CA SER A 106 26.40 -2.16 2.70
C SER A 106 26.86 -2.37 4.12
N ASP A 107 27.00 -1.25 4.85
CA ASP A 107 27.27 -1.20 6.28
C ASP A 107 25.96 -1.05 7.10
N ASP A 108 24.81 -1.39 6.50
CA ASP A 108 23.52 -1.32 7.19
C ASP A 108 23.58 -2.17 8.47
N GLU A 109 23.01 -1.66 9.57
CA GLU A 109 23.01 -2.37 10.86
C GLU A 109 22.27 -3.72 10.76
N TRP A 110 21.24 -3.80 9.91
CA TRP A 110 20.45 -4.99 9.62
C TRP A 110 20.51 -5.36 8.15
N VAL A 111 20.61 -6.64 7.86
CA VAL A 111 20.37 -7.17 6.50
C VAL A 111 18.92 -7.60 6.42
N ILE A 112 18.13 -6.90 5.60
CA ILE A 112 16.69 -7.13 5.53
C ILE A 112 16.31 -7.64 4.15
N GLY A 113 15.57 -8.74 4.13
CA GLY A 113 14.92 -9.31 2.96
C GLY A 113 13.39 -9.26 3.05
N TYR A 114 12.73 -9.34 1.91
CA TYR A 114 11.26 -9.35 1.84
C TYR A 114 10.75 -10.27 0.73
N GLY A 115 9.48 -10.66 0.82
CA GLY A 115 8.79 -11.39 -0.23
C GLY A 115 9.12 -12.88 -0.30
N TYR A 116 9.71 -13.46 0.74
CA TYR A 116 9.93 -14.90 0.82
C TYR A 116 8.61 -15.66 0.80
N ASP A 117 8.55 -16.73 0.02
CA ASP A 117 7.40 -17.61 -0.08
C ASP A 117 7.90 -19.06 -0.02
N ASP A 118 7.62 -19.74 1.09
CA ASP A 118 8.03 -21.12 1.33
C ASP A 118 7.40 -22.09 0.34
N SER A 119 6.22 -21.77 -0.17
CA SER A 119 5.53 -22.59 -1.18
C SER A 119 6.01 -22.32 -2.61
N GLY A 120 6.68 -21.21 -2.84
CA GLY A 120 7.12 -20.75 -4.16
C GLY A 120 8.57 -21.11 -4.52
N ILE A 121 9.30 -21.79 -3.63
CA ILE A 121 10.68 -22.21 -3.85
C ILE A 121 10.86 -23.73 -3.74
N SER A 122 11.95 -24.25 -4.33
CA SER A 122 12.20 -25.69 -4.42
C SER A 122 12.34 -26.40 -3.08
N ASP A 123 12.79 -25.71 -2.04
CA ASP A 123 12.99 -26.25 -0.70
C ASP A 123 11.65 -26.57 0.00
N ASN A 124 10.57 -25.89 -0.39
CA ASN A 124 9.19 -26.08 0.10
C ASN A 124 9.11 -26.20 1.62
N ARG A 125 9.78 -25.28 2.32
CA ARG A 125 9.83 -25.18 3.77
C ARG A 125 10.08 -23.77 4.24
N HIS A 126 9.71 -23.48 5.47
CA HIS A 126 10.14 -22.28 6.16
C HIS A 126 11.66 -22.23 6.33
N MET A 127 12.23 -21.04 6.26
CA MET A 127 13.60 -20.80 6.72
C MET A 127 13.66 -20.88 8.25
N ASN A 128 14.84 -21.12 8.76
CA ASN A 128 15.13 -21.08 10.19
C ASN A 128 16.35 -20.19 10.46
N ARG A 129 16.64 -19.94 11.74
CA ARG A 129 17.76 -19.09 12.15
C ARG A 129 19.11 -19.53 11.55
N HIS A 130 19.35 -20.83 11.41
CA HIS A 130 20.62 -21.35 10.90
C HIS A 130 20.77 -21.09 9.39
N ASP A 131 19.67 -21.10 8.63
CA ASP A 131 19.69 -20.68 7.24
C ASP A 131 20.20 -19.22 7.12
N LEU A 132 19.77 -18.36 8.05
CA LEU A 132 20.13 -16.94 8.06
C LEU A 132 21.47 -16.67 8.78
N ASP A 133 21.88 -17.49 9.74
CA ASP A 133 23.24 -17.44 10.34
C ASP A 133 24.32 -17.67 9.26
N ALA A 134 24.01 -18.52 8.26
CA ALA A 134 24.91 -18.77 7.13
C ALA A 134 25.05 -17.59 6.15
N VAL A 135 24.21 -16.55 6.29
CA VAL A 135 24.31 -15.31 5.49
C VAL A 135 25.38 -14.39 6.05
N CYS A 136 25.31 -14.10 7.34
CA CYS A 136 26.13 -13.12 8.00
C CYS A 136 26.32 -13.51 9.47
N ALA A 137 27.56 -13.60 9.92
CA ALA A 137 27.90 -14.06 11.26
C ALA A 137 28.02 -12.93 12.31
N ASP A 138 28.03 -11.66 11.87
CA ASP A 138 28.30 -10.48 12.69
C ASP A 138 27.18 -9.43 12.69
N ARG A 139 26.14 -9.63 11.88
CA ARG A 139 24.99 -8.72 11.78
C ARG A 139 23.66 -9.46 11.87
N PRO A 140 22.62 -8.80 12.42
CA PRO A 140 21.28 -9.35 12.42
C PRO A 140 20.72 -9.40 11.01
N VAL A 141 20.06 -10.50 10.68
CA VAL A 141 19.38 -10.76 9.39
C VAL A 141 17.90 -11.01 9.65
N MET A 142 17.03 -10.34 8.91
CA MET A 142 15.59 -10.56 8.94
C MET A 142 15.06 -10.74 7.53
N VAL A 143 14.18 -11.71 7.31
CA VAL A 143 13.45 -11.88 6.04
C VAL A 143 11.95 -11.91 6.33
N VAL A 144 11.21 -10.99 5.71
CA VAL A 144 9.75 -10.92 5.86
C VAL A 144 9.10 -11.77 4.75
N HIS A 145 8.16 -12.60 5.14
CA HIS A 145 7.38 -13.41 4.22
C HIS A 145 6.47 -12.54 3.35
N ILE A 146 6.09 -13.02 2.17
CA ILE A 146 5.24 -12.30 1.21
C ILE A 146 3.86 -11.95 1.79
N SER A 147 3.35 -12.74 2.73
CA SER A 147 2.08 -12.46 3.43
C SER A 147 2.17 -11.33 4.45
N VAL A 148 3.37 -10.91 4.83
CA VAL A 148 3.72 -10.00 5.95
C VAL A 148 3.25 -10.46 7.34
N HIS A 149 2.61 -11.63 7.44
CA HIS A 149 2.16 -12.26 8.69
C HIS A 149 3.22 -13.18 9.32
N MET A 150 4.34 -13.39 8.65
CA MET A 150 5.45 -14.24 9.08
C MET A 150 6.78 -13.59 8.75
N GLY A 151 7.83 -13.99 9.46
CA GLY A 151 9.19 -13.62 9.13
C GLY A 151 10.22 -14.50 9.82
N TYR A 152 11.44 -14.37 9.40
CA TYR A 152 12.55 -15.21 9.81
C TYR A 152 13.71 -14.34 10.27
N VAL A 153 14.34 -14.72 11.37
CA VAL A 153 15.43 -13.94 11.97
C VAL A 153 16.58 -14.88 12.32
N ASN A 154 17.83 -14.43 12.09
CA ASN A 154 19.01 -15.17 12.51
C ASN A 154 19.22 -15.11 14.03
N THR A 155 20.23 -15.84 14.54
CA THR A 155 20.54 -15.89 15.97
C THR A 155 20.84 -14.51 16.55
N ILE A 156 21.68 -13.70 15.88
CA ILE A 156 21.99 -12.33 16.31
C ILE A 156 20.75 -11.43 16.27
N GLY A 157 19.87 -11.60 15.29
CA GLY A 157 18.62 -10.87 15.21
C GLY A 157 17.68 -11.18 16.38
N LEU A 158 17.54 -12.45 16.78
CA LEU A 158 16.79 -12.82 17.98
C LEU A 158 17.35 -12.17 19.23
N GLU A 159 18.69 -12.17 19.40
CA GLU A 159 19.36 -11.51 20.52
C GLU A 159 19.12 -10.00 20.54
N ARG A 160 19.25 -9.33 19.38
CA ARG A 160 19.00 -7.89 19.25
C ARG A 160 17.57 -7.50 19.55
N LEU A 161 16.62 -8.35 19.17
CA LEU A 161 15.19 -8.17 19.46
C LEU A 161 14.84 -8.54 20.92
N GLY A 162 15.73 -9.22 21.65
CA GLY A 162 15.47 -9.73 22.99
C GLY A 162 14.43 -10.84 22.99
N PHE A 163 14.31 -11.59 21.90
CA PHE A 163 13.36 -12.70 21.75
C PHE A 163 14.00 -14.00 22.23
N THR A 164 13.37 -14.60 23.24
CA THR A 164 13.78 -15.87 23.86
C THR A 164 12.61 -16.85 23.86
N ALA A 165 12.86 -18.07 24.32
CA ALA A 165 11.81 -19.08 24.51
C ALA A 165 10.69 -18.64 25.48
N ASP A 166 11.02 -17.77 26.43
CA ASP A 166 10.06 -17.30 27.46
C ASP A 166 9.32 -16.02 27.02
N THR A 167 9.72 -15.41 25.91
CA THR A 167 9.09 -14.18 25.39
C THR A 167 7.66 -14.46 24.96
N LYS A 168 6.72 -13.69 25.50
CA LYS A 168 5.29 -13.75 25.13
C LYS A 168 4.91 -12.50 24.37
N VAL A 169 4.42 -12.68 23.15
CA VAL A 169 3.88 -11.61 22.30
C VAL A 169 2.37 -11.83 22.16
N PRO A 170 1.53 -10.95 22.72
CA PRO A 170 0.08 -11.12 22.60
C PRO A 170 -0.36 -11.15 21.12
N GLY A 171 -1.07 -12.22 20.74
CA GLY A 171 -1.50 -12.42 19.35
C GLY A 171 -0.38 -12.75 18.36
N GLY A 172 0.82 -13.11 18.86
CA GLY A 172 1.95 -13.54 18.04
C GLY A 172 2.63 -14.77 18.63
N GLU A 173 3.48 -15.42 17.85
CA GLU A 173 4.21 -16.63 18.27
C GLU A 173 5.68 -16.54 17.84
N ILE A 174 6.58 -16.90 18.78
CA ILE A 174 7.98 -17.22 18.51
C ILE A 174 8.07 -18.75 18.47
N VAL A 175 8.23 -19.30 17.27
CA VAL A 175 8.23 -20.74 17.07
C VAL A 175 9.47 -21.38 17.69
N LEU A 176 9.27 -22.41 18.52
CA LEU A 176 10.34 -23.15 19.19
C LEU A 176 10.61 -24.48 18.49
N ASP A 177 11.85 -24.94 18.55
CA ASP A 177 12.25 -26.28 18.12
C ASP A 177 11.95 -27.36 19.17
N GLY A 178 12.25 -28.63 18.88
CA GLY A 178 12.04 -29.75 19.80
C GLY A 178 12.86 -29.69 21.10
N ASN A 179 13.84 -28.79 21.18
CA ASN A 179 14.66 -28.54 22.37
C ASN A 179 14.19 -27.30 23.14
N GLY A 180 13.12 -26.64 22.68
CA GLY A 180 12.58 -25.44 23.31
C GLY A 180 13.37 -24.17 22.95
N LEU A 181 14.16 -24.15 21.87
CA LEU A 181 14.90 -22.98 21.42
C LEU A 181 14.17 -22.29 20.25
N PRO A 182 14.19 -20.94 20.17
CA PRO A 182 13.61 -20.20 19.06
C PRO A 182 14.19 -20.65 17.72
N THR A 183 13.33 -21.04 16.78
CA THR A 183 13.73 -21.44 15.42
C THR A 183 14.14 -20.26 14.54
N GLY A 184 13.80 -19.04 14.94
CA GLY A 184 13.89 -17.84 14.11
C GLY A 184 12.62 -17.50 13.35
N LEU A 185 11.63 -18.42 13.27
CA LEU A 185 10.32 -18.14 12.68
C LEU A 185 9.45 -17.37 13.67
N LEU A 186 8.95 -16.21 13.21
CA LEU A 186 8.07 -15.32 13.96
C LEU A 186 6.72 -15.23 13.23
N LEU A 187 5.62 -15.40 13.97
CA LEU A 187 4.26 -15.39 13.43
C LEU A 187 3.46 -14.21 13.98
N GLU A 188 2.58 -13.66 13.12
CA GLU A 188 1.60 -12.62 13.44
C GLU A 188 2.22 -11.42 14.18
N ASN A 189 1.71 -11.06 15.35
CA ASN A 189 2.22 -9.91 16.09
C ASN A 189 3.71 -10.00 16.45
N ALA A 190 4.32 -11.20 16.46
CA ALA A 190 5.74 -11.34 16.73
C ALA A 190 6.62 -10.74 15.61
N ILE A 191 6.26 -10.93 14.32
CA ILE A 191 6.97 -10.30 13.20
C ILE A 191 6.66 -8.79 13.13
N ILE A 192 5.46 -8.38 13.49
CA ILE A 192 5.09 -6.95 13.54
C ILE A 192 5.93 -6.24 14.61
N GLU A 193 6.02 -6.81 15.81
CA GLU A 193 6.84 -6.28 16.91
C GLU A 193 8.32 -6.25 16.54
N ALA A 194 8.85 -7.31 15.92
CA ALA A 194 10.21 -7.36 15.42
C ALA A 194 10.49 -6.26 14.39
N SER A 195 9.56 -6.07 13.44
CA SER A 195 9.67 -5.03 12.40
C SER A 195 9.64 -3.62 12.98
N GLY A 196 8.85 -3.40 14.04
CA GLY A 196 8.79 -2.12 14.76
C GLY A 196 10.07 -1.77 15.55
N ARG A 197 10.92 -2.74 15.81
CA ARG A 197 12.23 -2.54 16.49
C ARG A 197 13.40 -2.35 15.53
N LEU A 198 13.15 -2.42 14.22
CA LEU A 198 14.19 -2.13 13.22
C LEU A 198 14.57 -0.65 13.25
N PRO A 199 15.81 -0.30 12.85
CA PRO A 199 16.23 1.09 12.74
C PRO A 199 15.30 1.92 11.87
N VAL A 200 14.91 3.09 12.35
CA VAL A 200 14.11 4.04 11.58
C VAL A 200 15.00 4.66 10.51
N PRO A 201 14.57 4.65 9.23
CA PRO A 201 15.37 5.25 8.18
C PRO A 201 15.49 6.77 8.36
N THR A 202 16.62 7.32 7.99
CA THR A 202 16.81 8.77 7.97
C THR A 202 15.93 9.44 6.90
N GLU A 203 15.61 10.70 7.10
CA GLU A 203 14.82 11.48 6.12
C GLU A 203 15.45 11.46 4.71
N ALA A 204 16.77 11.55 4.61
CA ALA A 204 17.49 11.47 3.34
C ALA A 204 17.29 10.10 2.65
N GLN A 205 17.36 9.00 3.39
CA GLN A 205 17.09 7.66 2.88
C GLN A 205 15.64 7.51 2.41
N VAL A 206 14.68 8.04 3.16
CA VAL A 206 13.26 8.01 2.76
C VAL A 206 13.04 8.82 1.48
N ARG A 207 13.60 10.02 1.38
CA ARG A 207 13.50 10.87 0.16
C ARG A 207 14.04 10.16 -1.07
N GLU A 208 15.22 9.57 -0.96
CA GLU A 208 15.84 8.83 -2.06
C GLU A 208 14.99 7.61 -2.45
N SER A 209 14.54 6.84 -1.49
CA SER A 209 13.74 5.63 -1.75
C SER A 209 12.37 5.96 -2.35
N LEU A 210 11.71 7.05 -1.91
CA LEU A 210 10.46 7.52 -2.52
C LEU A 210 10.65 7.93 -3.98
N VAL A 211 11.70 8.69 -4.30
CA VAL A 211 12.01 9.07 -5.68
C VAL A 211 12.22 7.84 -6.56
N ARG A 212 12.96 6.84 -6.07
CA ARG A 212 13.17 5.58 -6.78
C ARG A 212 11.87 4.80 -6.96
N ALA A 213 11.05 4.70 -5.91
CA ALA A 213 9.77 3.98 -5.96
C ALA A 213 8.79 4.63 -6.97
N ILE A 214 8.70 5.95 -6.97
CA ILE A 214 7.89 6.69 -7.93
C ILE A 214 8.40 6.49 -9.36
N ALA A 215 9.72 6.44 -9.57
CA ALA A 215 10.29 6.15 -10.87
C ALA A 215 9.90 4.75 -11.38
N GLU A 216 9.80 3.73 -10.50
CA GLU A 216 9.30 2.40 -10.89
C GLU A 216 7.82 2.44 -11.30
N TYR A 217 6.99 3.25 -10.62
CA TYR A 217 5.59 3.49 -11.02
C TYR A 217 5.51 4.20 -12.37
N ASN A 218 6.31 5.24 -12.58
CA ASN A 218 6.34 5.96 -13.87
C ASN A 218 6.72 5.05 -15.03
N LYS A 219 7.68 4.13 -14.87
CA LYS A 219 8.04 3.12 -15.90
C LYS A 219 6.86 2.26 -16.35
N LYS A 220 5.85 2.11 -15.49
CA LYS A 220 4.62 1.37 -15.77
C LYS A 220 3.45 2.26 -16.19
N GLY A 221 3.68 3.57 -16.36
CA GLY A 221 2.68 4.54 -16.81
C GLY A 221 1.82 5.14 -15.69
N PHE A 222 2.09 4.84 -14.42
CA PHE A 222 1.37 5.46 -13.31
C PHE A 222 1.88 6.88 -13.07
N THR A 223 0.94 7.83 -12.95
CA THR A 223 1.21 9.25 -12.66
C THR A 223 0.48 9.73 -11.42
N THR A 224 -0.34 8.88 -10.82
CA THR A 224 -1.05 9.15 -9.57
C THR A 224 -1.13 7.84 -8.78
N PHE A 225 -0.97 7.94 -7.47
CA PHE A 225 -1.15 6.80 -6.55
C PHE A 225 -1.82 7.23 -5.26
N GLN A 226 -2.49 6.28 -4.65
CA GLN A 226 -3.01 6.39 -3.29
C GLN A 226 -2.10 5.59 -2.36
N ASP A 227 -1.47 6.24 -1.37
CA ASP A 227 -0.70 5.55 -0.33
C ASP A 227 -1.62 5.27 0.86
N GLY A 228 -2.10 4.03 0.92
CA GLY A 228 -3.14 3.60 1.85
C GLY A 228 -2.58 3.08 3.16
N GLY A 229 -2.36 3.93 4.14
CA GLY A 229 -1.98 3.52 5.49
C GLY A 229 -0.61 4.02 5.94
N LEU A 230 -0.34 5.29 5.72
CA LEU A 230 0.81 5.93 6.36
C LEU A 230 0.71 5.74 7.87
N GLY A 231 1.77 5.19 8.46
CA GLY A 231 1.81 4.80 9.86
C GLY A 231 1.77 3.29 10.12
N ILE A 232 1.48 2.44 9.12
CA ILE A 232 1.48 0.96 9.28
C ILE A 232 2.82 0.43 9.79
N ASN A 233 3.92 1.00 9.31
CA ASN A 233 5.28 0.56 9.63
C ASN A 233 5.99 1.50 10.60
N GLY A 234 5.27 2.13 11.51
CA GLY A 234 5.79 3.10 12.46
C GLY A 234 5.22 4.50 12.21
N GLU A 235 5.94 5.53 12.61
CA GLU A 235 5.44 6.90 12.58
C GLU A 235 5.23 7.42 11.15
N ALA A 236 4.03 7.94 10.85
CA ALA A 236 3.72 8.53 9.56
C ALA A 236 4.62 9.74 9.24
N GLU A 237 5.09 10.46 10.26
CA GLU A 237 5.94 11.65 10.13
C GLU A 237 7.22 11.36 9.33
N VAL A 238 7.81 10.17 9.49
CA VAL A 238 9.01 9.72 8.77
C VAL A 238 8.83 9.79 7.25
N PHE A 239 7.61 9.59 6.74
CA PHE A 239 7.29 9.67 5.32
C PHE A 239 6.60 10.99 4.95
N LEU A 240 5.78 11.55 5.83
CA LEU A 240 4.96 12.72 5.53
C LEU A 240 5.81 13.94 5.17
N ARG A 241 6.86 14.23 5.96
CA ARG A 241 7.76 15.33 5.68
C ARG A 241 8.50 15.15 4.34
N PRO A 242 9.13 14.02 4.02
CA PRO A 242 9.71 13.74 2.70
C PRO A 242 8.73 13.94 1.54
N TYR A 243 7.47 13.48 1.64
CA TYR A 243 6.45 13.74 0.63
C TYR A 243 6.21 15.23 0.43
N MET A 244 6.02 15.98 1.52
CA MET A 244 5.78 17.43 1.47
C MET A 244 6.95 18.19 0.84
N GLU A 245 8.18 17.83 1.18
CA GLU A 245 9.37 18.49 0.65
C GLU A 245 9.58 18.16 -0.83
N LEU A 246 9.45 16.89 -1.24
CA LEU A 246 9.53 16.50 -2.64
C LEU A 246 8.46 17.18 -3.49
N ALA A 247 7.23 17.33 -2.96
CA ALA A 247 6.17 18.06 -3.64
C ALA A 247 6.49 19.55 -3.79
N ARG A 248 7.03 20.18 -2.72
CA ARG A 248 7.44 21.60 -2.73
C ARG A 248 8.59 21.86 -3.69
N GLU A 249 9.51 20.91 -3.82
CA GLU A 249 10.67 20.99 -4.72
C GLU A 249 10.34 20.65 -6.18
N GLY A 250 9.10 20.25 -6.48
CA GLY A 250 8.71 19.77 -7.81
C GLY A 250 9.38 18.45 -8.22
N ARG A 251 9.84 17.67 -7.25
CA ARG A 251 10.52 16.37 -7.45
C ARG A 251 9.60 15.17 -7.23
N LEU A 252 8.36 15.39 -6.86
CA LEU A 252 7.34 14.35 -6.76
C LEU A 252 6.74 14.12 -8.17
N ASN A 253 7.33 13.22 -8.95
CA ASN A 253 6.96 12.96 -10.35
C ASN A 253 5.68 12.14 -10.52
N ALA A 254 4.89 12.00 -9.47
CA ALA A 254 3.54 11.45 -9.49
C ALA A 254 2.71 12.18 -8.44
N ARG A 255 1.40 12.17 -8.59
CA ARG A 255 0.50 12.73 -7.58
C ARG A 255 0.27 11.71 -6.47
N ALA A 256 0.42 12.13 -5.22
CA ALA A 256 0.26 11.31 -4.04
C ALA A 256 -1.00 11.69 -3.27
N TYR A 257 -1.92 10.74 -3.10
CA TYR A 257 -3.05 10.86 -2.18
C TYR A 257 -2.78 10.01 -0.95
N LEU A 258 -2.55 10.65 0.19
CA LEU A 258 -2.10 10.00 1.41
C LEU A 258 -3.29 9.72 2.34
N GLN A 259 -3.40 8.48 2.79
CA GLN A 259 -4.34 8.05 3.82
C GLN A 259 -3.55 7.61 5.05
N LEU A 260 -3.85 8.20 6.19
CA LEU A 260 -3.16 7.95 7.44
C LEU A 260 -3.95 6.98 8.32
N LEU A 261 -3.25 6.25 9.17
CA LEU A 261 -3.92 5.51 10.24
C LEU A 261 -4.63 6.47 11.21
N PRO A 262 -5.69 6.03 11.92
CA PRO A 262 -6.39 6.83 12.92
C PRO A 262 -5.47 7.51 13.92
N SER A 263 -4.53 6.76 14.52
CA SER A 263 -3.57 7.29 15.49
C SER A 263 -2.69 8.41 14.93
N GLU A 264 -2.32 8.33 13.66
CA GLU A 264 -1.50 9.34 13.00
C GLU A 264 -2.34 10.56 12.60
N MET A 265 -3.57 10.34 12.13
CA MET A 265 -4.49 11.43 11.80
C MET A 265 -4.86 12.25 13.05
N ASP A 266 -5.05 11.60 14.20
CA ASP A 266 -5.38 12.26 15.47
C ASP A 266 -4.27 13.22 15.94
N LYS A 267 -3.02 12.97 15.58
CA LYS A 267 -1.91 13.91 15.86
C LYS A 267 -2.01 15.18 15.00
N LEU A 268 -2.57 15.08 13.80
CA LEU A 268 -2.65 16.19 12.85
C LEU A 268 -3.91 17.06 13.02
N ILE A 269 -5.03 16.48 13.47
CA ILE A 269 -6.30 17.19 13.63
C ILE A 269 -6.16 18.46 14.51
N PRO A 270 -5.53 18.40 15.72
CA PRO A 270 -5.36 19.59 16.56
C PRO A 270 -4.50 20.68 15.91
N LEU A 271 -3.64 20.33 14.97
CA LEU A 271 -2.78 21.25 14.24
C LEU A 271 -3.48 21.92 13.05
N GLY A 272 -4.71 21.51 12.74
CA GLY A 272 -5.45 22.02 11.59
C GLY A 272 -4.86 21.62 10.23
N VAL A 273 -4.08 20.53 10.17
CA VAL A 273 -3.34 20.11 8.96
C VAL A 273 -4.03 19.00 8.16
N TRP A 274 -5.37 18.91 8.23
CA TRP A 274 -6.15 17.99 7.39
C TRP A 274 -6.57 18.64 6.07
N GLY A 275 -6.68 17.85 5.02
CA GLY A 275 -7.00 18.33 3.68
C GLY A 275 -5.90 19.20 3.06
N ILE A 276 -4.75 19.32 3.73
CA ILE A 276 -3.59 20.04 3.23
C ILE A 276 -3.02 19.31 2.04
N GLY A 277 -2.67 20.09 1.05
CA GLY A 277 -2.02 19.59 -0.14
C GLY A 277 -2.04 20.61 -1.27
N ASN A 278 -1.52 20.17 -2.39
CA ASN A 278 -1.51 20.89 -3.65
C ASN A 278 -1.86 19.90 -4.78
N ASP A 279 -1.62 20.27 -6.02
CA ASP A 279 -1.89 19.41 -7.17
C ASP A 279 -0.99 18.16 -7.24
N HIS A 280 0.07 18.07 -6.42
CA HIS A 280 1.00 16.95 -6.40
C HIS A 280 0.88 16.04 -5.18
N MET A 281 0.42 16.55 -4.05
CA MET A 281 0.27 15.78 -2.82
C MET A 281 -0.93 16.25 -2.02
N LYS A 282 -1.69 15.33 -1.43
CA LYS A 282 -2.81 15.63 -0.55
C LYS A 282 -2.89 14.64 0.60
N ILE A 283 -3.05 15.15 1.83
CA ILE A 283 -3.51 14.35 2.98
C ILE A 283 -5.02 14.24 2.86
N GLY A 284 -5.51 13.10 2.34
CA GLY A 284 -6.87 13.00 1.83
C GLY A 284 -7.85 12.23 2.70
N GLY A 285 -7.38 11.31 3.54
CA GLY A 285 -8.29 10.46 4.29
C GLY A 285 -7.63 9.60 5.36
N VAL A 286 -8.46 8.75 5.95
CA VAL A 286 -8.07 7.80 6.99
C VAL A 286 -8.16 6.40 6.45
N LYS A 287 -7.14 5.57 6.71
CA LYS A 287 -7.12 4.13 6.44
C LYS A 287 -7.34 3.38 7.74
N TYR A 288 -8.29 2.45 7.74
CA TYR A 288 -8.61 1.60 8.88
C TYR A 288 -8.64 0.13 8.46
N PHE A 289 -8.43 -0.78 9.39
CA PHE A 289 -8.43 -2.23 9.17
C PHE A 289 -9.44 -2.88 10.08
N THR A 290 -10.29 -3.75 9.55
CA THR A 290 -11.33 -4.43 10.33
C THR A 290 -11.16 -5.94 10.41
N ASP A 291 -10.43 -6.53 9.47
CA ASP A 291 -10.07 -7.95 9.48
C ASP A 291 -8.70 -8.19 8.82
N GLY A 292 -8.33 -9.44 8.68
CA GLY A 292 -7.08 -9.84 8.03
C GLY A 292 -7.27 -10.29 6.58
N SER A 293 -6.71 -11.45 6.20
CA SER A 293 -6.74 -11.97 4.82
C SER A 293 -7.41 -13.33 4.73
N ILE A 294 -8.05 -13.62 3.60
CA ILE A 294 -8.70 -14.91 3.35
C ILE A 294 -7.64 -16.02 3.31
N GLN A 295 -6.54 -15.86 2.57
CA GLN A 295 -5.47 -16.85 2.46
C GLN A 295 -4.73 -17.10 3.79
N GLY A 296 -4.79 -16.17 4.73
CA GLY A 296 -4.27 -16.29 6.10
C GLY A 296 -5.30 -16.82 7.10
N PHE A 297 -6.54 -17.08 6.67
CA PHE A 297 -7.67 -17.48 7.53
C PHE A 297 -8.02 -16.44 8.61
N THR A 298 -7.71 -15.17 8.39
CA THR A 298 -7.97 -14.08 9.33
C THR A 298 -9.03 -13.10 8.85
N GLY A 299 -9.55 -13.29 7.63
CA GLY A 299 -10.75 -12.60 7.15
C GLY A 299 -11.99 -13.04 7.93
N ALA A 300 -12.82 -12.09 8.38
CA ALA A 300 -14.01 -12.38 9.19
C ALA A 300 -15.20 -12.78 8.29
N LEU A 301 -15.68 -14.02 8.43
CA LEU A 301 -16.74 -14.62 7.63
C LEU A 301 -18.02 -14.86 8.43
N PHE A 302 -19.16 -14.89 7.74
CA PHE A 302 -20.43 -15.38 8.32
C PHE A 302 -20.43 -16.89 8.45
N GLU A 303 -19.86 -17.61 7.48
CA GLU A 303 -19.75 -19.06 7.44
C GLU A 303 -18.34 -19.51 7.85
N ASP A 304 -18.21 -20.77 8.24
CA ASP A 304 -16.91 -21.36 8.55
C ASP A 304 -16.03 -21.47 7.29
N TYR A 305 -14.74 -21.32 7.44
CA TYR A 305 -13.81 -21.74 6.39
C TYR A 305 -13.96 -23.24 6.10
N TYR A 306 -14.11 -23.65 4.85
CA TYR A 306 -14.33 -25.05 4.47
C TYR A 306 -13.31 -26.00 5.07
N THR A 307 -12.04 -25.58 5.12
CA THR A 307 -10.93 -26.38 5.64
C THR A 307 -10.73 -26.25 7.15
N ARG A 308 -11.54 -25.42 7.82
CA ARG A 308 -11.47 -25.17 9.28
C ARG A 308 -12.86 -25.09 9.92
N PRO A 309 -13.58 -26.23 10.01
CA PRO A 309 -14.90 -26.25 10.63
C PRO A 309 -14.90 -25.67 12.06
N GLY A 310 -15.87 -24.82 12.36
CA GLY A 310 -15.96 -24.10 13.63
C GLY A 310 -15.11 -22.82 13.68
N TYR A 311 -14.48 -22.41 12.58
CA TYR A 311 -13.63 -21.22 12.53
C TYR A 311 -13.99 -20.30 11.37
N LYS A 312 -14.26 -19.04 11.68
CA LYS A 312 -14.79 -17.99 10.77
C LYS A 312 -13.84 -16.81 10.58
N GLY A 313 -12.59 -16.90 11.03
CA GLY A 313 -11.75 -15.71 11.21
C GLY A 313 -12.26 -14.82 12.34
N ALA A 314 -11.83 -13.57 12.37
CA ALA A 314 -12.26 -12.63 13.41
C ALA A 314 -12.20 -11.18 12.93
N LEU A 315 -13.09 -10.35 13.46
CA LEU A 315 -12.92 -8.91 13.43
C LEU A 315 -11.77 -8.51 14.37
N LEU A 316 -11.02 -7.49 14.00
CA LEU A 316 -9.95 -6.91 14.83
C LEU A 316 -10.51 -6.04 15.95
N TRP A 317 -11.74 -5.58 15.80
CA TRP A 317 -12.41 -4.61 16.68
C TRP A 317 -13.87 -5.01 16.91
N SER A 318 -14.45 -4.57 18.02
CA SER A 318 -15.89 -4.67 18.22
C SER A 318 -16.66 -3.77 17.25
N GLN A 319 -17.96 -4.02 17.08
CA GLN A 319 -18.82 -3.17 16.24
C GLN A 319 -18.85 -1.73 16.76
N GLU A 320 -18.85 -1.55 18.07
CA GLU A 320 -18.86 -0.24 18.72
C GLU A 320 -17.59 0.56 18.39
N GLU A 321 -16.42 -0.08 18.40
CA GLU A 321 -15.14 0.55 18.03
C GLU A 321 -15.08 0.91 16.55
N ILE A 322 -15.60 0.04 15.68
CA ILE A 322 -15.73 0.30 14.23
C ILE A 322 -16.65 1.50 13.99
N ASP A 323 -17.81 1.53 14.65
CA ASP A 323 -18.77 2.63 14.57
C ASP A 323 -18.15 3.95 15.02
N GLU A 324 -17.49 3.96 16.17
CA GLU A 324 -16.85 5.15 16.73
C GLU A 324 -15.83 5.77 15.78
N ILE A 325 -14.91 4.96 15.25
CA ILE A 325 -13.86 5.41 14.32
C ILE A 325 -14.47 5.94 13.02
N ILE A 326 -15.37 5.21 12.40
CA ILE A 326 -15.97 5.59 11.12
C ILE A 326 -16.80 6.86 11.26
N ILE A 327 -17.67 6.93 12.28
CA ILE A 327 -18.51 8.10 12.54
C ILE A 327 -17.65 9.33 12.84
N LYS A 328 -16.60 9.19 13.67
CA LYS A 328 -15.68 10.27 14.01
C LYS A 328 -15.11 10.93 12.76
N TYR A 329 -14.43 10.17 11.92
CA TYR A 329 -13.75 10.76 10.76
C TYR A 329 -14.72 11.17 9.64
N HIS A 330 -15.84 10.47 9.49
CA HIS A 330 -16.91 10.89 8.60
C HIS A 330 -17.46 12.27 9.00
N CYS A 331 -17.82 12.47 10.27
CA CYS A 331 -18.37 13.74 10.75
C CYS A 331 -17.33 14.89 10.72
N LEU A 332 -16.04 14.58 10.82
CA LEU A 332 -14.95 15.55 10.62
C LEU A 332 -14.72 15.93 9.16
N GLY A 333 -15.36 15.25 8.22
CA GLY A 333 -15.23 15.58 6.80
C GLY A 333 -14.20 14.77 6.01
N PHE A 334 -13.56 13.78 6.62
CA PHE A 334 -12.58 12.94 5.93
C PHE A 334 -13.23 11.89 5.03
N GLN A 335 -12.50 11.47 4.01
CA GLN A 335 -12.73 10.18 3.37
C GLN A 335 -12.20 9.08 4.30
N VAL A 336 -12.98 8.02 4.48
CA VAL A 336 -12.56 6.84 5.24
C VAL A 336 -12.45 5.66 4.27
N ALA A 337 -11.30 4.99 4.29
CA ALA A 337 -11.01 3.80 3.50
C ALA A 337 -10.76 2.64 4.47
N VAL A 338 -11.60 1.61 4.40
CA VAL A 338 -11.57 0.51 5.36
C VAL A 338 -11.19 -0.79 4.65
N HIS A 339 -10.16 -1.46 5.14
CA HIS A 339 -9.79 -2.80 4.70
C HIS A 339 -10.85 -3.80 5.15
N THR A 340 -11.41 -4.54 4.21
CA THR A 340 -12.36 -5.63 4.44
C THR A 340 -12.11 -6.75 3.45
N ASN A 341 -11.86 -7.95 3.92
CA ASN A 341 -11.76 -9.14 3.08
C ASN A 341 -12.95 -10.08 3.26
N GLY A 342 -13.37 -10.33 4.50
CA GLY A 342 -14.51 -11.16 4.79
C GLY A 342 -15.85 -10.43 4.63
N ASP A 343 -16.91 -11.20 4.36
CA ASP A 343 -18.29 -10.70 4.21
C ASP A 343 -18.86 -10.18 5.54
N ALA A 344 -18.50 -10.78 6.69
CA ALA A 344 -18.86 -10.27 7.99
C ALA A 344 -18.13 -8.96 8.34
N ALA A 345 -16.86 -8.81 7.95
CA ALA A 345 -16.14 -7.56 8.08
C ALA A 345 -16.78 -6.45 7.21
N SER A 346 -17.11 -6.79 5.97
CA SER A 346 -17.81 -5.88 5.05
C SER A 346 -19.14 -5.41 5.63
N GLU A 347 -19.92 -6.33 6.24
CA GLU A 347 -21.18 -6.00 6.90
C GLU A 347 -20.99 -5.00 8.04
N SER A 348 -20.05 -5.26 8.95
CA SER A 348 -19.78 -4.40 10.09
C SER A 348 -19.42 -2.97 9.67
N VAL A 349 -18.64 -2.84 8.61
CA VAL A 349 -18.22 -1.54 8.07
C VAL A 349 -19.37 -0.81 7.36
N ILE A 350 -20.20 -1.53 6.58
CA ILE A 350 -21.39 -0.94 5.93
C ILE A 350 -22.36 -0.40 6.98
N GLN A 351 -22.64 -1.16 8.04
CA GLN A 351 -23.49 -0.71 9.15
C GLN A 351 -22.94 0.57 9.81
N ALA A 352 -21.62 0.63 10.01
CA ALA A 352 -21.00 1.82 10.59
C ALA A 352 -21.13 3.05 9.67
N PHE A 353 -20.99 2.88 8.35
CA PHE A 353 -21.21 3.97 7.40
C PHE A 353 -22.67 4.40 7.32
N GLU A 354 -23.64 3.49 7.41
CA GLU A 354 -25.06 3.83 7.48
C GLU A 354 -25.34 4.73 8.68
N LYS A 355 -24.85 4.35 9.86
CA LYS A 355 -24.95 5.15 11.10
C LYS A 355 -24.25 6.51 10.95
N ALA A 356 -23.09 6.54 10.27
CA ALA A 356 -22.34 7.76 10.05
C ALA A 356 -23.09 8.74 9.14
N VAL A 357 -23.67 8.25 8.04
CA VAL A 357 -24.47 9.06 7.09
C VAL A 357 -25.76 9.57 7.75
N GLU A 358 -26.42 8.74 8.57
CA GLU A 358 -27.59 9.15 9.34
C GLU A 358 -27.23 10.27 10.33
N ARG A 359 -26.12 10.14 11.05
CA ARG A 359 -25.68 11.11 12.06
C ARG A 359 -25.19 12.43 11.46
N CYS A 360 -24.47 12.36 10.36
CA CYS A 360 -23.86 13.53 9.69
C CYS A 360 -24.11 13.45 8.18
N PRO A 361 -25.31 13.81 7.69
CA PRO A 361 -25.64 13.73 6.27
C PRO A 361 -24.67 14.56 5.42
N ARG A 362 -24.04 13.93 4.42
CA ARG A 362 -23.08 14.54 3.48
C ARG A 362 -23.26 13.96 2.10
N THR A 363 -22.98 14.74 1.08
CA THR A 363 -22.94 14.31 -0.32
C THR A 363 -21.50 14.07 -0.78
N ASP A 364 -21.32 13.25 -1.82
CA ASP A 364 -20.02 12.97 -2.45
C ASP A 364 -18.96 12.45 -1.46
N LEU A 365 -19.35 11.46 -0.67
CA LEU A 365 -18.54 10.92 0.42
C LEU A 365 -17.30 10.20 -0.05
N ARG A 366 -17.43 9.40 -1.10
CA ARG A 366 -16.38 8.56 -1.70
C ARG A 366 -15.62 7.71 -0.68
N HIS A 367 -16.31 7.26 0.39
CA HIS A 367 -15.73 6.27 1.30
C HIS A 367 -15.44 4.98 0.55
N MET A 368 -14.48 4.20 1.03
CA MET A 368 -14.03 3.02 0.31
C MET A 368 -14.05 1.78 1.21
N LEU A 369 -14.59 0.68 0.68
CA LEU A 369 -14.24 -0.66 1.13
C LEU A 369 -13.05 -1.14 0.31
N ILE A 370 -11.90 -1.25 0.97
CA ILE A 370 -10.66 -1.70 0.33
C ILE A 370 -10.65 -3.22 0.29
N HIS A 371 -10.29 -3.76 -0.84
CA HIS A 371 -10.41 -5.14 -1.28
C HIS A 371 -11.87 -5.55 -1.54
N ALA A 372 -12.79 -5.39 -0.57
CA ALA A 372 -14.18 -5.82 -0.69
C ALA A 372 -14.25 -7.22 -1.34
N GLN A 373 -13.40 -8.14 -0.84
CA GLN A 373 -13.12 -9.39 -1.51
C GLN A 373 -14.31 -10.33 -1.48
N LEU A 374 -15.02 -10.36 -0.35
CA LEU A 374 -16.31 -11.05 -0.20
C LEU A 374 -17.38 -10.02 0.15
N VAL A 375 -18.29 -9.79 -0.78
CA VAL A 375 -19.45 -8.93 -0.61
C VAL A 375 -20.66 -9.56 -1.33
N SER A 376 -21.82 -9.54 -0.70
CA SER A 376 -23.06 -9.99 -1.30
C SER A 376 -23.72 -8.89 -2.14
N ASP A 377 -24.66 -9.26 -3.02
CA ASP A 377 -25.42 -8.31 -3.82
C ASP A 377 -26.17 -7.29 -2.94
N SER A 378 -26.74 -7.75 -1.81
CA SER A 378 -27.43 -6.87 -0.88
C SER A 378 -26.48 -5.87 -0.21
N GLN A 379 -25.26 -6.26 0.10
CA GLN A 379 -24.23 -5.36 0.62
C GLN A 379 -23.82 -4.33 -0.43
N LEU A 380 -23.66 -4.74 -1.70
CA LEU A 380 -23.35 -3.82 -2.82
C LEU A 380 -24.46 -2.77 -3.02
N GLU A 381 -25.73 -3.16 -2.91
CA GLU A 381 -26.86 -2.22 -2.99
C GLU A 381 -26.83 -1.18 -1.85
N ARG A 382 -26.55 -1.61 -0.62
CA ARG A 382 -26.39 -0.72 0.55
C ARG A 382 -25.18 0.20 0.41
N MET A 383 -24.05 -0.31 -0.05
CA MET A 383 -22.88 0.50 -0.37
C MET A 383 -23.21 1.60 -1.38
N LYS A 384 -23.93 1.25 -2.44
CA LYS A 384 -24.41 2.23 -3.44
C LYS A 384 -25.31 3.29 -2.83
N ALA A 385 -26.24 2.89 -1.97
CA ALA A 385 -27.15 3.82 -1.28
C ALA A 385 -26.39 4.79 -0.37
N CYS A 386 -25.32 4.34 0.28
CA CYS A 386 -24.47 5.14 1.15
C CYS A 386 -23.34 5.88 0.40
N GLY A 387 -23.19 5.74 -0.92
CA GLY A 387 -22.10 6.35 -1.68
C GLY A 387 -20.73 5.79 -1.35
N ILE A 388 -20.66 4.51 -0.96
CA ILE A 388 -19.41 3.78 -0.69
C ILE A 388 -18.91 3.15 -1.98
N ILE A 389 -17.61 3.23 -2.21
CA ILE A 389 -16.94 2.70 -3.41
C ILE A 389 -16.19 1.41 -3.04
N PRO A 390 -16.51 0.25 -3.66
CA PRO A 390 -15.67 -0.93 -3.52
C PRO A 390 -14.37 -0.73 -4.30
N SER A 391 -13.24 -0.87 -3.63
CA SER A 391 -11.92 -0.89 -4.26
C SER A 391 -11.48 -2.33 -4.49
N LEU A 392 -12.02 -2.94 -5.54
CA LEU A 392 -11.79 -4.35 -5.86
C LEU A 392 -10.35 -4.61 -6.26
N PHE A 393 -9.79 -5.72 -5.77
CA PHE A 393 -8.42 -6.12 -6.05
C PHE A 393 -8.39 -7.39 -6.90
N ALA A 394 -8.50 -7.22 -8.22
CA ALA A 394 -8.57 -8.33 -9.18
C ALA A 394 -7.38 -9.30 -9.10
N ARG A 395 -6.23 -8.84 -8.61
CA ARG A 395 -5.04 -9.65 -8.41
C ARG A 395 -5.23 -10.78 -7.38
N HIS A 396 -6.16 -10.66 -6.46
CA HIS A 396 -6.52 -11.75 -5.54
C HIS A 396 -6.97 -13.00 -6.30
N ILE A 397 -7.74 -12.82 -7.39
CA ILE A 397 -8.22 -13.94 -8.21
C ILE A 397 -7.05 -14.55 -8.99
N GLU A 398 -6.18 -13.73 -9.56
CA GLU A 398 -5.03 -14.20 -10.35
C GLU A 398 -4.03 -14.98 -9.50
N VAL A 399 -3.69 -14.49 -8.31
CA VAL A 399 -2.60 -15.06 -7.49
C VAL A 399 -3.10 -16.15 -6.55
N TRP A 400 -4.31 -16.01 -6.00
CA TRP A 400 -4.82 -16.90 -4.94
C TRP A 400 -6.19 -17.51 -5.25
N GLY A 401 -6.75 -17.32 -6.46
CA GLY A 401 -8.10 -17.76 -6.79
C GLY A 401 -8.34 -19.23 -6.51
N ASP A 402 -7.44 -20.12 -6.95
CA ASP A 402 -7.55 -21.55 -6.73
C ASP A 402 -7.49 -21.91 -5.23
N ARG A 403 -6.61 -21.24 -4.48
CA ARG A 403 -6.51 -21.43 -3.02
C ARG A 403 -7.76 -20.92 -2.33
N HIS A 404 -8.26 -19.75 -2.71
CA HIS A 404 -9.48 -19.20 -2.12
C HIS A 404 -10.67 -20.10 -2.38
N ALA A 405 -10.87 -20.58 -3.60
CA ALA A 405 -11.95 -21.50 -3.93
C ALA A 405 -11.91 -22.84 -3.15
N ALA A 406 -10.74 -23.20 -2.61
CA ALA A 406 -10.60 -24.39 -1.79
C ALA A 406 -10.86 -24.16 -0.30
N ILE A 407 -10.86 -22.92 0.18
CA ILE A 407 -10.89 -22.61 1.62
C ILE A 407 -12.14 -21.85 2.08
N PHE A 408 -12.96 -21.32 1.13
CA PHE A 408 -14.25 -20.68 1.45
C PHE A 408 -15.27 -20.84 0.34
#